data_d92c7e6db16bf7815590ac4f5d7778ce
#
_entry.id   d92c7e6db16bf7815590ac4f5d7778ce
#
_cell.length_a   1.000
_cell.length_b   1.000
_cell.length_c   1.000
_cell.angle_alpha   90.00
_cell.angle_beta   90.00
_cell.angle_gamma   90.00
#
_symmetry.space_group_name_H-M   'P 1'
#
loop_
_entity.id
_entity.type
_entity.pdbx_description
1 polymer ?
#
loop_
_entity_poly.entity_id
_entity_poly.type
_entity_poly.pdbx_seq_one_letter_code
_entity_poly.pdbx_strand_id
1 'polypeptide(L)'
;RWPHSLGLFYSAFTYFLGFQVNEGEYKLMGLASYGKPKYYDLILKELIDVKNDGSINLNMKYFAFTHDNIMINQKFSELFGVQTRGEKSEPSQIHYDIGASAQLVLEEILLKMVNHVHKKTNMKNLCIGGGVALNGVANCRILKEGPFEAIHIPPSPGDAGSAVGCAQYLYFSHFKQPRKIET
;
A
#
# COMPACT_ATOMS: atom_id res chain seq x y z
N ARG A 1 -3.86 4.79 12.31
CA ARG A 1 -5.14 4.61 13.03
C ARG A 1 -6.29 4.65 12.03
N TRP A 2 -7.30 3.80 12.24
CA TRP A 2 -8.56 3.87 11.48
C TRP A 2 -9.12 5.30 11.51
N PRO A 3 -9.59 5.84 10.38
CA PRO A 3 -9.65 5.29 9.01
C PRO A 3 -8.37 5.56 8.17
N HIS A 4 -7.34 6.18 8.72
CA HIS A 4 -6.16 6.65 8.00
C HIS A 4 -5.17 5.52 7.73
N SER A 5 -5.49 4.66 6.75
CA SER A 5 -4.69 3.51 6.33
C SER A 5 -4.10 3.71 4.94
N LEU A 6 -2.81 3.43 4.78
CA LEU A 6 -2.13 3.45 3.49
C LEU A 6 -2.66 2.34 2.56
N GLY A 7 -3.05 1.19 3.12
CA GLY A 7 -3.73 0.13 2.36
C GLY A 7 -5.08 0.60 1.82
N LEU A 8 -5.92 1.22 2.66
CA LEU A 8 -7.22 1.75 2.21
C LEU A 8 -7.08 2.90 1.19
N PHE A 9 -6.05 3.73 1.31
CA PHE A 9 -5.69 4.70 0.29
C PHE A 9 -5.44 4.02 -1.06
N TYR A 10 -4.61 2.98 -1.08
CA TYR A 10 -4.29 2.25 -2.30
C TYR A 10 -5.48 1.49 -2.86
N SER A 11 -6.29 0.87 -1.99
CA SER A 11 -7.55 0.20 -2.38
C SER A 11 -8.59 1.17 -2.95
N ALA A 12 -8.63 2.43 -2.50
CA ALA A 12 -9.48 3.45 -3.09
C ALA A 12 -9.11 3.75 -4.56
N PHE A 13 -7.82 3.83 -4.88
CA PHE A 13 -7.35 3.95 -6.27
C PHE A 13 -7.57 2.66 -7.07
N THR A 14 -7.41 1.49 -6.45
CA THR A 14 -7.75 0.19 -7.06
C THR A 14 -9.21 0.19 -7.51
N TYR A 15 -10.12 0.59 -6.64
CA TYR A 15 -11.55 0.74 -6.94
C TYR A 15 -11.80 1.76 -8.05
N PHE A 16 -11.21 2.97 -7.94
CA PHE A 16 -11.39 4.05 -8.91
C PHE A 16 -10.96 3.64 -10.31
N LEU A 17 -9.89 2.88 -10.42
CA LEU A 17 -9.35 2.37 -11.67
C LEU A 17 -10.06 1.08 -12.15
N GLY A 18 -11.21 0.73 -11.54
CA GLY A 18 -12.10 -0.34 -11.97
C GLY A 18 -11.58 -1.74 -11.70
N PHE A 19 -10.74 -1.89 -10.70
CA PHE A 19 -10.31 -3.19 -10.22
C PHE A 19 -11.01 -3.56 -8.91
N GLN A 20 -11.22 -4.85 -8.69
CA GLN A 20 -11.82 -5.36 -7.47
C GLN A 20 -10.87 -5.15 -6.29
N VAL A 21 -11.38 -4.55 -5.21
CA VAL A 21 -10.63 -4.33 -3.96
C VAL A 21 -10.31 -5.67 -3.29
N ASN A 22 -9.15 -5.77 -2.69
CA ASN A 22 -8.55 -6.96 -2.08
C ASN A 22 -8.10 -8.06 -3.08
N GLU A 23 -8.31 -7.84 -4.37
CA GLU A 23 -7.85 -8.76 -5.43
C GLU A 23 -7.12 -8.05 -6.56
N GLY A 24 -7.32 -6.75 -6.73
CA GLY A 24 -6.86 -5.99 -7.88
C GLY A 24 -5.72 -5.02 -7.60
N GLU A 25 -5.20 -4.94 -6.39
CA GLU A 25 -4.10 -4.05 -6.03
C GLU A 25 -2.84 -4.34 -6.85
N TYR A 26 -2.55 -5.60 -7.16
CA TYR A 26 -1.44 -5.95 -8.05
C TYR A 26 -1.67 -5.50 -9.50
N LYS A 27 -2.94 -5.40 -9.95
CA LYS A 27 -3.28 -4.88 -11.29
C LYS A 27 -3.03 -3.38 -11.34
N LEU A 28 -3.37 -2.64 -10.29
CA LEU A 28 -3.02 -1.22 -10.15
C LEU A 28 -1.49 -1.04 -10.17
N MET A 29 -0.75 -1.84 -9.40
CA MET A 29 0.72 -1.81 -9.38
C MET A 29 1.30 -2.02 -10.78
N GLY A 30 0.79 -3.00 -11.54
CA GLY A 30 1.19 -3.25 -12.93
C GLY A 30 0.80 -2.11 -13.88
N LEU A 31 -0.44 -1.60 -13.76
CA LEU A 31 -0.94 -0.49 -14.57
C LEU A 31 -0.11 0.79 -14.39
N ALA A 32 0.37 1.06 -13.18
CA ALA A 32 1.17 2.23 -12.85
C ALA A 32 2.45 2.35 -13.70
N SER A 33 3.02 1.23 -14.15
CA SER A 33 4.23 1.22 -14.98
C SER A 33 4.05 1.83 -16.38
N TYR A 34 2.82 1.98 -16.85
CA TYR A 34 2.48 2.56 -18.15
C TYR A 34 2.15 4.06 -18.10
N GLY A 35 2.10 4.65 -16.89
CA GLY A 35 1.76 6.05 -16.65
C GLY A 35 2.93 6.93 -16.28
N LYS A 36 2.63 8.22 -16.16
CA LYS A 36 3.51 9.23 -15.57
C LYS A 36 2.82 9.82 -14.33
N PRO A 37 3.53 10.14 -13.25
CA PRO A 37 2.92 10.56 -11.98
C PRO A 37 2.44 12.03 -12.01
N LYS A 38 1.62 12.40 -12.99
CA LYS A 38 1.14 13.76 -13.22
C LYS A 38 0.22 14.30 -12.12
N TYR A 39 -0.39 13.40 -11.35
CA TYR A 39 -1.34 13.75 -10.30
C TYR A 39 -0.74 13.65 -8.89
N TYR A 40 0.58 13.45 -8.79
CA TYR A 40 1.28 13.28 -7.51
C TYR A 40 1.02 14.45 -6.56
N ASP A 41 1.27 15.68 -6.98
CA ASP A 41 1.07 16.88 -6.16
C ASP A 41 -0.40 17.10 -5.81
N LEU A 42 -1.32 16.81 -6.73
CA LEU A 42 -2.75 16.89 -6.50
C LEU A 42 -3.21 15.91 -5.41
N ILE A 43 -2.70 14.69 -5.44
CA ILE A 43 -3.00 13.66 -4.43
C ILE A 43 -2.51 14.10 -3.06
N LEU A 44 -1.27 14.59 -2.95
CA LEU A 44 -0.72 15.07 -1.68
C LEU A 44 -1.45 16.30 -1.15
N LYS A 45 -1.91 17.19 -2.03
CA LYS A 45 -2.63 18.38 -1.63
C LYS A 45 -4.04 18.09 -1.15
N GLU A 46 -4.77 17.23 -1.84
CA GLU A 46 -6.22 17.08 -1.66
C GLU A 46 -6.63 15.82 -0.90
N LEU A 47 -5.93 14.69 -1.09
CA LEU A 47 -6.38 13.39 -0.61
C LEU A 47 -5.68 12.90 0.66
N ILE A 48 -4.42 13.28 0.86
CA ILE A 48 -3.60 12.71 1.93
C ILE A 48 -2.59 13.71 2.48
N ASP A 49 -2.64 13.95 3.77
CA ASP A 49 -1.60 14.70 4.49
C ASP A 49 -0.53 13.73 4.98
N VAL A 50 0.73 14.00 4.63
CA VAL A 50 1.88 13.12 4.92
C VAL A 50 2.88 13.87 5.78
N LYS A 51 3.14 13.37 6.98
CA LYS A 51 4.11 13.94 7.90
C LYS A 51 5.55 13.51 7.56
N ASN A 52 6.52 14.15 8.18
CA ASN A 52 7.94 13.85 7.98
C ASN A 52 8.35 12.44 8.43
N ASP A 53 7.63 11.87 9.39
CA ASP A 53 7.84 10.51 9.90
C ASP A 53 7.12 9.42 9.07
N GLY A 54 6.42 9.83 8.02
CA GLY A 54 5.61 8.95 7.17
C GLY A 54 4.20 8.68 7.72
N SER A 55 3.82 9.23 8.88
CA SER A 55 2.43 9.15 9.33
C SER A 55 1.50 9.91 8.41
N ILE A 56 0.29 9.41 8.25
CA ILE A 56 -0.66 9.91 7.25
C ILE A 56 -2.02 10.23 7.85
N ASN A 57 -2.70 11.20 7.22
CA ASN A 57 -4.12 11.45 7.43
C ASN A 57 -4.82 11.56 6.06
N LEU A 58 -5.81 10.71 5.82
CA LEU A 58 -6.65 10.78 4.63
C LEU A 58 -7.68 11.91 4.80
N ASN A 59 -7.90 12.67 3.75
CA ASN A 59 -9.00 13.64 3.70
C ASN A 59 -10.31 12.92 3.42
N MET A 60 -11.02 12.57 4.48
CA MET A 60 -12.25 11.76 4.43
C MET A 60 -13.40 12.40 3.64
N LYS A 61 -13.25 13.66 3.18
CA LYS A 61 -14.19 14.32 2.25
C LYS A 61 -14.36 13.54 0.92
N TYR A 62 -13.35 12.75 0.52
CA TYR A 62 -13.29 12.04 -0.76
C TYR A 62 -13.55 10.54 -0.65
N PHE A 63 -13.44 9.98 0.55
CA PHE A 63 -13.55 8.54 0.81
C PHE A 63 -14.90 8.19 1.44
N ALA A 64 -15.48 7.05 1.05
CA ALA A 64 -16.78 6.61 1.52
C ALA A 64 -16.73 5.33 2.37
N PHE A 65 -15.65 4.61 2.41
CA PHE A 65 -15.50 3.30 3.04
C PHE A 65 -15.74 3.27 4.57
N THR A 66 -15.94 4.42 5.22
CA THR A 66 -16.31 4.48 6.64
C THR A 66 -17.82 4.40 6.88
N HIS A 67 -18.62 4.62 5.86
CA HIS A 67 -20.09 4.75 5.99
C HIS A 67 -20.87 4.14 4.82
N ASP A 68 -20.15 3.60 3.81
CA ASP A 68 -20.74 2.98 2.64
C ASP A 68 -19.93 1.75 2.22
N ASN A 69 -20.51 0.91 1.36
CA ASN A 69 -19.86 -0.27 0.77
C ASN A 69 -19.03 0.07 -0.48
N ILE A 70 -18.75 1.34 -0.72
CA ILE A 70 -17.89 1.82 -1.80
C ILE A 70 -16.67 2.53 -1.22
N MET A 71 -15.57 2.55 -1.97
CA MET A 71 -14.31 3.10 -1.46
C MET A 71 -14.26 4.63 -1.51
N ILE A 72 -14.90 5.23 -2.49
CA ILE A 72 -14.83 6.65 -2.82
C ILE A 72 -16.20 7.22 -3.13
N ASN A 73 -16.34 8.54 -3.03
CA ASN A 73 -17.54 9.25 -3.45
C ASN A 73 -17.32 10.03 -4.77
N GLN A 74 -18.35 10.71 -5.25
CA GLN A 74 -18.33 11.45 -6.51
C GLN A 74 -17.26 12.55 -6.54
N LYS A 75 -16.96 13.21 -5.40
CA LYS A 75 -15.94 14.26 -5.31
C LYS A 75 -14.54 13.73 -5.67
N PHE A 76 -14.28 12.44 -5.42
CA PHE A 76 -13.03 11.80 -5.83
C PHE A 76 -12.90 11.78 -7.36
N SER A 77 -13.96 11.41 -8.07
CA SER A 77 -14.00 11.42 -9.54
C SER A 77 -13.88 12.84 -10.11
N GLU A 78 -14.58 13.79 -9.50
CA GLU A 78 -14.55 15.22 -9.89
C GLU A 78 -13.13 15.79 -9.76
N LEU A 79 -12.36 15.36 -8.75
CA LEU A 79 -10.98 15.80 -8.52
C LEU A 79 -10.05 15.47 -9.71
N PHE A 80 -10.25 14.33 -10.34
CA PHE A 80 -9.46 13.87 -11.48
C PHE A 80 -10.10 14.23 -12.83
N GLY A 81 -11.35 14.72 -12.84
CA GLY A 81 -12.07 15.06 -14.06
C GLY A 81 -12.48 13.84 -14.90
N VAL A 82 -12.50 12.65 -14.30
CA VAL A 82 -12.90 11.40 -14.97
C VAL A 82 -13.70 10.53 -13.99
N GLN A 83 -14.68 9.81 -14.51
CA GLN A 83 -15.50 8.89 -13.72
C GLN A 83 -14.71 7.62 -13.35
N THR A 84 -15.14 6.95 -12.27
CA THR A 84 -14.64 5.62 -11.93
C THR A 84 -14.72 4.70 -13.15
N ARG A 85 -13.60 4.06 -13.49
CA ARG A 85 -13.54 3.17 -14.64
C ARG A 85 -14.41 1.93 -14.42
N GLY A 86 -15.20 1.57 -15.41
CA GLY A 86 -15.90 0.29 -15.38
C GLY A 86 -14.92 -0.88 -15.54
N GLU A 87 -15.17 -1.98 -14.84
CA GLU A 87 -14.27 -3.15 -14.81
C GLU A 87 -13.91 -3.68 -16.20
N LYS A 88 -14.87 -3.68 -17.13
CA LYS A 88 -14.72 -4.18 -18.50
C LYS A 88 -14.23 -3.14 -19.50
N SER A 89 -14.09 -1.87 -19.10
CA SER A 89 -13.62 -0.82 -20.00
C SER A 89 -12.09 -0.78 -20.06
N GLU A 90 -11.55 -0.50 -21.26
CA GLU A 90 -10.11 -0.34 -21.43
C GLU A 90 -9.60 0.90 -20.67
N PRO A 91 -8.47 0.81 -19.98
CA PRO A 91 -7.84 1.96 -19.38
C PRO A 91 -7.29 2.90 -20.44
N SER A 92 -7.43 4.20 -20.22
CA SER A 92 -6.84 5.26 -21.05
C SER A 92 -5.64 5.90 -20.35
N GLN A 93 -4.94 6.83 -21.04
CA GLN A 93 -3.73 7.46 -20.51
C GLN A 93 -3.93 8.12 -19.13
N ILE A 94 -5.09 8.72 -18.91
CA ILE A 94 -5.40 9.34 -17.60
C ILE A 94 -5.42 8.30 -16.46
N HIS A 95 -5.92 7.09 -16.73
CA HIS A 95 -5.94 6.01 -15.74
C HIS A 95 -4.53 5.51 -15.42
N TYR A 96 -3.66 5.40 -16.43
CA TYR A 96 -2.25 5.07 -16.23
C TYR A 96 -1.53 6.14 -15.40
N ASP A 97 -1.74 7.41 -15.72
CA ASP A 97 -1.09 8.54 -15.01
C ASP A 97 -1.59 8.67 -13.55
N ILE A 98 -2.87 8.41 -13.29
CA ILE A 98 -3.41 8.37 -11.92
C ILE A 98 -2.82 7.18 -11.15
N GLY A 99 -2.77 6.00 -11.77
CA GLY A 99 -2.17 4.81 -11.16
C GLY A 99 -0.69 5.01 -10.81
N ALA A 100 0.09 5.58 -11.74
CA ALA A 100 1.50 5.93 -11.50
C ALA A 100 1.65 6.94 -10.36
N SER A 101 0.74 7.91 -10.25
CA SER A 101 0.76 8.91 -9.19
C SER A 101 0.46 8.30 -7.81
N ALA A 102 -0.55 7.43 -7.72
CA ALA A 102 -0.91 6.73 -6.50
C ALA A 102 0.22 5.79 -6.03
N GLN A 103 0.86 5.09 -6.98
CA GLN A 103 2.00 4.22 -6.71
C GLN A 103 3.18 5.03 -6.15
N LEU A 104 3.52 6.15 -6.77
CA LEU A 104 4.62 7.00 -6.30
C LEU A 104 4.34 7.56 -4.90
N VAL A 105 3.11 7.99 -4.62
CA VAL A 105 2.73 8.45 -3.27
C VAL A 105 2.90 7.34 -2.23
N LEU A 106 2.47 6.11 -2.55
CA LEU A 106 2.66 4.95 -1.68
C LEU A 106 4.14 4.73 -1.36
N GLU A 107 4.99 4.72 -2.38
CA GLU A 107 6.44 4.50 -2.24
C GLU A 107 7.12 5.55 -1.39
N GLU A 108 6.82 6.83 -1.62
CA GLU A 108 7.37 7.95 -0.86
C GLU A 108 6.98 7.90 0.62
N ILE A 109 5.73 7.53 0.91
CA ILE A 109 5.26 7.36 2.29
C ILE A 109 6.00 6.22 2.97
N LEU A 110 6.14 5.08 2.29
CA LEU A 110 6.86 3.92 2.84
C LEU A 110 8.34 4.25 3.08
N LEU A 111 9.02 4.95 2.18
CA LEU A 111 10.39 5.41 2.38
C LEU A 111 10.51 6.33 3.60
N LYS A 112 9.58 7.25 3.79
CA LYS A 112 9.55 8.10 5.00
C LYS A 112 9.39 7.26 6.27
N MET A 113 8.45 6.30 6.26
CA MET A 113 8.20 5.40 7.41
C MET A 113 9.45 4.59 7.77
N VAL A 114 10.07 3.92 6.80
CA VAL A 114 11.25 3.06 7.08
C VAL A 114 12.45 3.89 7.52
N ASN A 115 12.65 5.08 6.96
CA ASN A 115 13.70 6.00 7.42
C ASN A 115 13.46 6.47 8.85
N HIS A 116 12.21 6.78 9.21
CA HIS A 116 11.85 7.16 10.57
C HIS A 116 12.08 6.01 11.56
N VAL A 117 11.62 4.81 11.22
CA VAL A 117 11.83 3.60 12.05
C VAL A 117 13.31 3.34 12.27
N HIS A 118 14.12 3.40 11.20
CA HIS A 118 15.57 3.21 11.32
C HIS A 118 16.21 4.25 12.26
N LYS A 119 15.89 5.55 12.10
CA LYS A 119 16.37 6.62 13.00
C LYS A 119 16.00 6.41 14.46
N LYS A 120 14.84 5.79 14.73
CA LYS A 120 14.38 5.53 16.10
C LYS A 120 14.97 4.27 16.73
N THR A 121 15.25 3.25 15.92
CA THR A 121 15.64 1.92 16.43
C THR A 121 17.13 1.63 16.25
N ASN A 122 17.76 2.26 15.28
CA ASN A 122 19.12 1.97 14.80
C ASN A 122 19.35 0.47 14.46
N MET A 123 18.26 -0.24 14.10
CA MET A 123 18.31 -1.65 13.72
C MET A 123 18.76 -1.79 12.27
N LYS A 124 19.53 -2.85 11.97
CA LYS A 124 20.07 -3.14 10.64
C LYS A 124 19.06 -3.84 9.72
N ASN A 125 18.14 -4.61 10.30
CA ASN A 125 17.21 -5.45 9.58
C ASN A 125 15.77 -4.94 9.75
N LEU A 126 14.99 -4.99 8.68
CA LEU A 126 13.58 -4.59 8.65
C LEU A 126 12.70 -5.81 8.38
N CYS A 127 11.64 -5.97 9.18
CA CYS A 127 10.56 -6.90 8.87
C CYS A 127 9.31 -6.09 8.48
N ILE A 128 8.67 -6.46 7.35
CA ILE A 128 7.46 -5.81 6.86
C ILE A 128 6.34 -6.84 6.76
N GLY A 129 5.18 -6.52 7.34
CA GLY A 129 3.95 -7.31 7.24
C GLY A 129 2.76 -6.41 6.94
N GLY A 130 1.61 -7.02 6.64
CA GLY A 130 0.39 -6.35 6.19
C GLY A 130 0.20 -6.39 4.68
N GLY A 131 -1.02 -6.13 4.20
CA GLY A 131 -1.36 -6.20 2.77
C GLY A 131 -0.50 -5.29 1.88
N VAL A 132 -0.07 -4.13 2.36
CA VAL A 132 0.81 -3.22 1.61
C VAL A 132 2.18 -3.85 1.31
N ALA A 133 2.65 -4.78 2.12
CA ALA A 133 3.90 -5.51 1.88
C ALA A 133 3.85 -6.45 0.67
N LEU A 134 2.68 -6.65 0.05
CA LEU A 134 2.54 -7.32 -1.25
C LEU A 134 2.98 -6.43 -2.43
N ASN A 135 3.17 -5.12 -2.23
CA ASN A 135 3.61 -4.23 -3.29
C ASN A 135 5.11 -4.39 -3.57
N GLY A 136 5.43 -5.26 -4.52
CA GLY A 136 6.81 -5.60 -4.88
C GLY A 136 7.62 -4.42 -5.40
N VAL A 137 6.98 -3.44 -6.06
CA VAL A 137 7.65 -2.23 -6.58
C VAL A 137 8.12 -1.37 -5.41
N ALA A 138 7.24 -1.11 -4.45
CA ALA A 138 7.60 -0.36 -3.24
C ALA A 138 8.66 -1.09 -2.40
N ASN A 139 8.54 -2.41 -2.25
CA ASN A 139 9.53 -3.23 -1.54
C ASN A 139 10.92 -3.16 -2.19
N CYS A 140 10.98 -3.23 -3.52
CA CYS A 140 12.23 -3.08 -4.26
C CYS A 140 12.85 -1.70 -4.05
N ARG A 141 12.03 -0.66 -4.00
CA ARG A 141 12.49 0.70 -3.74
C ARG A 141 13.01 0.86 -2.30
N ILE A 142 12.32 0.28 -1.31
CA ILE A 142 12.78 0.27 0.09
C ILE A 142 14.14 -0.45 0.21
N LEU A 143 14.32 -1.57 -0.51
CA LEU A 143 15.58 -2.32 -0.50
C LEU A 143 16.74 -1.50 -1.09
N LYS A 144 16.48 -0.72 -2.15
CA LYS A 144 17.52 0.05 -2.85
C LYS A 144 17.85 1.39 -2.21
N GLU A 145 16.83 2.09 -1.68
CA GLU A 145 16.93 3.47 -1.22
C GLU A 145 16.78 3.60 0.30
N GLY A 146 16.28 2.55 0.97
CA GLY A 146 16.08 2.54 2.42
C GLY A 146 17.37 2.33 3.19
N PRO A 147 17.37 2.60 4.50
CA PRO A 147 18.56 2.60 5.34
C PRO A 147 18.91 1.22 5.93
N PHE A 148 18.14 0.17 5.63
CA PHE A 148 18.33 -1.16 6.20
C PHE A 148 19.26 -2.02 5.37
N GLU A 149 20.09 -2.85 6.02
CA GLU A 149 21.00 -3.79 5.37
C GLU A 149 20.24 -5.00 4.77
N ALA A 150 19.15 -5.42 5.42
CA ALA A 150 18.30 -6.50 4.94
C ALA A 150 16.82 -6.26 5.26
N ILE A 151 15.96 -6.78 4.38
CA ILE A 151 14.50 -6.72 4.53
C ILE A 151 13.95 -8.13 4.49
N HIS A 152 13.10 -8.46 5.48
CA HIS A 152 12.34 -9.70 5.50
C HIS A 152 10.85 -9.40 5.30
N ILE A 153 10.28 -10.02 4.29
CA ILE A 153 8.84 -10.02 4.01
C ILE A 153 8.40 -11.49 4.00
N PRO A 154 7.48 -11.90 4.87
CA PRO A 154 7.02 -13.28 4.89
C PRO A 154 6.31 -13.62 3.56
N PRO A 155 6.29 -14.90 3.13
CA PRO A 155 5.68 -15.33 1.87
C PRO A 155 4.20 -14.93 1.71
N SER A 156 3.49 -14.76 2.82
CA SER A 156 2.11 -14.28 2.88
C SER A 156 2.02 -13.12 3.90
N PRO A 157 2.39 -11.91 3.53
CA PRO A 157 2.49 -10.80 4.49
C PRO A 157 1.12 -10.23 4.89
N GLY A 158 0.05 -10.50 4.13
CA GLY A 158 -1.32 -10.07 4.41
C GLY A 158 -2.07 -11.02 5.34
N ASP A 159 -3.39 -10.92 5.35
CA ASP A 159 -4.29 -11.64 6.29
C ASP A 159 -4.16 -13.16 6.20
N ALA A 160 -3.90 -13.72 5.00
CA ALA A 160 -3.68 -15.15 4.80
C ALA A 160 -2.48 -15.69 5.59
N GLY A 161 -1.50 -14.86 5.91
CA GLY A 161 -0.33 -15.23 6.72
C GLY A 161 -0.67 -15.61 8.16
N SER A 162 -1.84 -15.24 8.66
CA SER A 162 -2.31 -15.63 9.99
C SER A 162 -2.43 -17.15 10.15
N ALA A 163 -2.79 -17.89 9.09
CA ALA A 163 -2.85 -19.34 9.10
C ALA A 163 -1.45 -19.97 9.36
N VAL A 164 -0.43 -19.46 8.66
CA VAL A 164 0.96 -19.88 8.87
C VAL A 164 1.43 -19.50 10.27
N GLY A 165 1.11 -18.29 10.72
CA GLY A 165 1.44 -17.80 12.07
C GLY A 165 0.83 -18.68 13.17
N CYS A 166 -0.43 -19.08 13.05
CA CYS A 166 -1.09 -19.99 13.98
C CYS A 166 -0.40 -21.37 14.02
N ALA A 167 -0.07 -21.93 12.87
CA ALA A 167 0.63 -23.22 12.79
C ALA A 167 2.03 -23.14 13.45
N GLN A 168 2.77 -22.06 13.16
CA GLN A 168 4.09 -21.83 13.76
C GLN A 168 4.01 -21.60 15.28
N TYR A 169 3.00 -20.85 15.73
CA TYR A 169 2.79 -20.64 17.15
C TYR A 169 2.52 -21.92 17.90
N LEU A 170 1.63 -22.79 17.36
CA LEU A 170 1.36 -24.10 17.94
C LEU A 170 2.64 -24.95 17.96
N TYR A 171 3.33 -25.04 16.84
CA TYR A 171 4.52 -25.90 16.72
C TYR A 171 5.65 -25.47 17.66
N PHE A 172 6.04 -24.19 17.63
CA PHE A 172 7.20 -23.72 18.39
C PHE A 172 6.86 -23.31 19.83
N SER A 173 5.72 -22.68 20.06
CA SER A 173 5.38 -22.11 21.38
C SER A 173 4.59 -23.06 22.25
N HIS A 174 3.61 -23.80 21.69
CA HIS A 174 2.78 -24.73 22.44
C HIS A 174 3.45 -26.10 22.57
N PHE A 175 3.83 -26.70 21.45
CA PHE A 175 4.50 -28.02 21.45
C PHE A 175 6.00 -27.97 21.75
N LYS A 176 6.57 -26.77 21.93
CA LYS A 176 7.98 -26.56 22.29
C LYS A 176 8.99 -27.24 21.33
N GLN A 177 8.61 -27.38 20.06
CA GLN A 177 9.52 -27.97 19.07
C GLN A 177 10.69 -27.03 18.77
N PRO A 178 11.89 -27.58 18.54
CA PRO A 178 13.07 -26.75 18.23
C PRO A 178 12.91 -26.07 16.87
N ARG A 179 13.36 -24.82 16.78
CA ARG A 179 13.44 -24.10 15.51
C ARG A 179 14.68 -24.61 14.74
N LYS A 180 14.48 -25.27 13.62
CA LYS A 180 15.55 -25.59 12.69
C LYS A 180 15.78 -24.38 11.79
N ILE A 181 16.97 -23.83 11.78
CA ILE A 181 17.42 -22.80 10.84
C ILE A 181 18.29 -23.53 9.83
N GLU A 182 17.78 -23.70 8.61
CA GLU A 182 18.60 -24.14 7.49
C GLU A 182 19.28 -22.87 6.92
N THR A 183 20.60 -22.85 6.95
CA THR A 183 21.45 -21.76 6.41
C THR A 183 21.71 -21.99 4.94
#